data_968023917a718cb17b0e217f72415c8c
#
_entry.id   968023917a718cb17b0e217f72415c8c
#
_cell.length_a   1.000
_cell.length_b   1.000
_cell.length_c   1.000
_cell.angle_alpha   90.00
_cell.angle_beta   90.00
_cell.angle_gamma   90.00
#
_symmetry.space_group_name_H-M   'P 1'
#
loop_
_entity.id
_entity.type
_entity.pdbx_description
1 polymer ?
#
loop_
_entity_poly.entity_id
_entity_poly.type
_entity_poly.pdbx_seq_one_letter_code
_entity_poly.pdbx_strand_id
1 'polypeptide(L)'
;EGLRWHQKVNELEVGEDNSLANSVTLVGFESDLGVAFNKGRVGATAGPNAIRQALANLPWHWPNAALADLGNVTAKENLAQAQTQYADAICYALKQNDGLVIGLGGGHEIAWGSYQGVFNAKPESARIGIINFDAHFDLRKPSPNTSSGTPFRQVYDHCQLHDTPFHYACLGVSKAANTPALFNFANTSNTRYLTDVALNDESLCMQRIDELLSPMLKDIDELYVTVCLDAFPAAQAPGVSAPSALGISPTLVINTLHFLAQHQNTYGYQWRLCDVAEMNPNYDIDSRTAKLAARLIFEAVDAISSHT
;
A
#
# COMPACT_ATOMS: atom_id res chain seq x y z
N GLU A 1 -1.89 28.63 -16.47
CA GLU A 1 -1.14 27.41 -16.07
C GLU A 1 -1.89 26.69 -14.97
N GLY A 2 -1.84 25.34 -14.96
CA GLY A 2 -2.64 24.54 -14.03
C GLY A 2 -2.07 24.51 -12.60
N LEU A 3 -2.89 24.02 -11.66
CA LEU A 3 -2.49 23.83 -10.27
C LEU A 3 -1.52 22.65 -10.09
N ARG A 4 -0.75 22.68 -9.00
CA ARG A 4 0.12 21.60 -8.54
C ARG A 4 -0.38 21.05 -7.21
N TRP A 5 0.09 19.88 -6.81
CA TRP A 5 -0.30 19.23 -5.57
C TRP A 5 -0.14 20.16 -4.35
N HIS A 6 1.02 20.80 -4.18
CA HIS A 6 1.26 21.71 -3.06
C HIS A 6 0.35 22.96 -3.03
N GLN A 7 -0.28 23.32 -4.16
CA GLN A 7 -1.23 24.44 -4.24
C GLN A 7 -2.67 24.00 -3.97
N LYS A 8 -2.92 22.67 -3.95
CA LYS A 8 -4.26 22.09 -3.77
C LYS A 8 -4.46 21.51 -2.38
N VAL A 9 -3.37 21.10 -1.70
CA VAL A 9 -3.44 20.42 -0.41
C VAL A 9 -3.98 21.33 0.69
N ASN A 10 -4.93 20.80 1.47
CA ASN A 10 -5.39 21.37 2.73
C ASN A 10 -4.87 20.48 3.87
N GLU A 11 -4.10 21.07 4.78
CA GLU A 11 -3.66 20.40 6.00
C GLU A 11 -4.81 20.40 7.00
N LEU A 12 -5.16 19.24 7.54
CA LEU A 12 -6.29 19.04 8.45
C LEU A 12 -5.83 18.20 9.65
N GLU A 13 -6.50 18.36 10.79
CA GLU A 13 -6.29 17.52 11.96
C GLU A 13 -7.34 16.41 12.06
N VAL A 14 -6.92 15.24 12.55
CA VAL A 14 -7.83 14.12 12.82
C VAL A 14 -8.80 14.51 13.92
N GLY A 15 -10.11 14.36 13.66
CA GLY A 15 -11.16 14.66 14.63
C GLY A 15 -11.75 16.06 14.52
N GLU A 16 -11.26 16.92 13.64
CA GLU A 16 -11.95 18.16 13.29
C GLU A 16 -13.20 17.89 12.42
N ASP A 17 -14.22 18.75 12.55
CA ASP A 17 -15.45 18.62 11.77
C ASP A 17 -15.25 19.12 10.32
N ASN A 18 -14.35 18.46 9.62
CA ASN A 18 -13.98 18.76 8.25
C ASN A 18 -14.63 17.74 7.30
N SER A 19 -15.33 18.21 6.29
CA SER A 19 -15.82 17.34 5.23
C SER A 19 -14.66 16.92 4.32
N LEU A 20 -14.35 15.64 4.28
CA LEU A 20 -13.40 15.02 3.34
C LEU A 20 -14.10 14.47 2.09
N ALA A 21 -15.38 14.78 1.88
CA ALA A 21 -16.15 14.26 0.74
C ALA A 21 -15.44 14.52 -0.59
N ASN A 22 -15.34 13.49 -1.43
CA ASN A 22 -14.65 13.49 -2.72
C ASN A 22 -13.19 13.95 -2.64
N SER A 23 -12.48 13.67 -1.54
CA SER A 23 -11.08 14.03 -1.40
C SER A 23 -10.15 12.85 -1.66
N VAL A 24 -8.95 13.16 -2.16
CA VAL A 24 -7.77 12.33 -1.95
C VAL A 24 -7.20 12.71 -0.59
N THR A 25 -7.08 11.75 0.32
CA THR A 25 -6.63 12.03 1.69
C THR A 25 -5.30 11.35 1.97
N LEU A 26 -4.28 12.14 2.32
CA LEU A 26 -2.94 11.62 2.66
C LEU A 26 -2.84 11.39 4.17
N VAL A 27 -2.24 10.25 4.57
CA VAL A 27 -1.91 9.92 5.96
C VAL A 27 -0.51 9.33 6.02
N GLY A 28 0.41 9.93 6.74
CA GLY A 28 1.78 9.43 6.86
C GLY A 28 1.99 8.52 8.07
N PHE A 29 2.89 7.54 7.92
CA PHE A 29 3.35 6.65 8.99
C PHE A 29 4.87 6.72 9.10
N GLU A 30 5.36 7.52 10.04
CA GLU A 30 6.80 7.72 10.31
C GLU A 30 7.32 6.62 11.24
N SER A 31 7.63 5.45 10.66
CA SER A 31 8.21 4.31 11.38
C SER A 31 9.20 3.56 10.51
N ASP A 32 10.26 3.08 11.13
CA ASP A 32 11.13 2.01 10.65
C ASP A 32 11.48 1.01 11.75
N LEU A 33 10.67 1.01 12.82
CA LEU A 33 10.82 0.07 13.92
C LEU A 33 10.67 -1.38 13.43
N GLY A 34 9.68 -1.64 12.56
CA GLY A 34 9.48 -2.96 11.97
C GLY A 34 10.63 -3.36 11.05
N VAL A 35 11.20 -2.41 10.31
CA VAL A 35 12.42 -2.63 9.51
C VAL A 35 13.60 -3.01 10.42
N ALA A 36 13.79 -2.29 11.54
CA ALA A 36 14.84 -2.59 12.52
C ALA A 36 14.65 -3.98 13.14
N PHE A 37 13.43 -4.35 13.54
CA PHE A 37 13.12 -5.69 14.06
C PHE A 37 13.33 -6.79 13.02
N ASN A 38 13.14 -6.48 11.75
CA ASN A 38 13.43 -7.38 10.62
C ASN A 38 14.93 -7.41 10.24
N LYS A 39 15.79 -6.65 10.94
CA LYS A 39 17.23 -6.48 10.65
C LYS A 39 17.50 -5.85 9.29
N GLY A 40 16.57 -5.06 8.79
CA GLY A 40 16.67 -4.30 7.56
C GLY A 40 17.46 -2.99 7.72
N ARG A 41 17.60 -2.24 6.63
CA ARG A 41 18.28 -0.94 6.62
C ARG A 41 17.31 0.15 7.08
N VAL A 42 17.55 0.72 8.27
CA VAL A 42 16.72 1.80 8.83
C VAL A 42 16.86 3.10 8.05
N GLY A 43 15.88 3.99 8.17
CA GLY A 43 15.79 5.30 7.50
C GLY A 43 14.43 5.57 6.86
N ALA A 44 13.54 4.56 6.80
CA ALA A 44 12.22 4.71 6.22
C ALA A 44 11.29 5.63 7.05
N THR A 45 11.61 5.93 8.30
CA THR A 45 10.91 6.97 9.10
C THR A 45 10.78 8.30 8.36
N ALA A 46 11.77 8.69 7.54
CA ALA A 46 11.72 9.90 6.72
C ALA A 46 10.96 9.75 5.38
N GLY A 47 10.48 8.54 5.09
CA GLY A 47 9.79 8.19 3.84
C GLY A 47 8.57 9.07 3.53
N PRO A 48 7.61 9.25 4.46
CA PRO A 48 6.41 10.05 4.22
C PRO A 48 6.71 11.46 3.74
N ASN A 49 7.70 12.12 4.35
CA ASN A 49 8.09 13.48 3.98
C ASN A 49 8.83 13.53 2.63
N ALA A 50 9.65 12.53 2.32
CA ALA A 50 10.31 12.43 1.02
C ALA A 50 9.31 12.22 -0.12
N ILE A 51 8.27 11.41 0.10
CA ILE A 51 7.18 11.20 -0.86
C ILE A 51 6.40 12.50 -1.08
N ARG A 52 6.03 13.24 0.01
CA ARG A 52 5.34 14.54 -0.10
C ARG A 52 6.15 15.56 -0.92
N GLN A 53 7.46 15.63 -0.68
CA GLN A 53 8.34 16.50 -1.45
C GLN A 53 8.34 16.16 -2.95
N ALA A 54 8.32 14.88 -3.28
CA ALA A 54 8.27 14.41 -4.67
C ALA A 54 6.89 14.66 -5.32
N LEU A 55 5.78 14.55 -4.56
CA LEU A 55 4.43 14.87 -5.01
C LEU A 55 4.23 16.37 -5.25
N ALA A 56 4.83 17.22 -4.43
CA ALA A 56 4.54 18.66 -4.33
C ALA A 56 4.45 19.38 -5.67
N ASN A 57 5.36 19.09 -6.61
CA ASN A 57 5.44 19.75 -7.91
C ASN A 57 4.72 19.03 -9.05
N LEU A 58 4.09 17.88 -8.79
CA LEU A 58 3.29 17.21 -9.81
C LEU A 58 2.07 18.07 -10.18
N PRO A 59 1.61 18.06 -11.44
CA PRO A 59 0.40 18.76 -11.82
C PRO A 59 -0.83 18.08 -11.21
N TRP A 60 -1.84 18.89 -10.87
CA TRP A 60 -3.15 18.43 -10.39
C TRP A 60 -4.15 18.44 -11.54
N HIS A 61 -4.64 17.27 -11.93
CA HIS A 61 -5.52 17.09 -13.09
C HIS A 61 -7.00 16.94 -12.76
N TRP A 62 -7.39 16.88 -11.49
CA TRP A 62 -8.75 16.56 -11.03
C TRP A 62 -9.41 17.80 -10.39
N PRO A 63 -10.03 18.69 -11.18
CA PRO A 63 -10.52 19.99 -10.68
C PRO A 63 -11.62 19.84 -9.61
N ASN A 64 -12.42 18.78 -9.70
CA ASN A 64 -13.54 18.53 -8.79
C ASN A 64 -13.14 17.74 -7.52
N ALA A 65 -11.95 17.18 -7.47
CA ALA A 65 -11.46 16.50 -6.29
C ALA A 65 -10.75 17.47 -5.34
N ALA A 66 -10.92 17.26 -4.04
CA ALA A 66 -10.14 17.92 -3.00
C ALA A 66 -8.89 17.09 -2.68
N LEU A 67 -7.86 17.73 -2.10
CA LEU A 67 -6.69 17.06 -1.55
C LEU A 67 -6.55 17.47 -0.09
N ALA A 68 -6.61 16.50 0.81
CA ALA A 68 -6.42 16.67 2.24
C ALA A 68 -5.15 15.97 2.71
N ASP A 69 -4.49 16.49 3.71
CA ASP A 69 -3.34 15.85 4.37
C ASP A 69 -3.53 15.88 5.88
N LEU A 70 -3.63 14.69 6.49
CA LEU A 70 -3.81 14.50 7.93
C LEU A 70 -2.48 14.41 8.69
N GLY A 71 -1.37 14.76 8.04
CA GLY A 71 -0.04 14.73 8.66
C GLY A 71 0.50 13.31 8.87
N ASN A 72 1.34 13.16 9.87
CA ASN A 72 2.06 11.93 10.16
C ASN A 72 1.72 11.38 11.55
N VAL A 73 1.55 10.08 11.64
CA VAL A 73 1.65 9.33 12.89
C VAL A 73 3.09 8.87 13.05
N THR A 74 3.74 9.28 14.13
CA THR A 74 5.15 8.99 14.41
C THR A 74 5.28 7.87 15.44
N ALA A 75 5.98 6.80 15.07
CA ALA A 75 6.35 5.74 16.00
C ALA A 75 7.61 6.14 16.78
N LYS A 76 7.48 6.31 18.10
CA LYS A 76 8.64 6.64 18.96
C LYS A 76 9.38 5.37 19.38
N GLU A 77 8.76 4.52 20.21
CA GLU A 77 9.39 3.32 20.77
C GLU A 77 8.47 2.09 20.71
N ASN A 78 7.17 2.29 20.48
CA ASN A 78 6.18 1.22 20.50
C ASN A 78 5.48 1.11 19.14
N LEU A 79 5.89 0.12 18.36
CA LEU A 79 5.33 -0.12 17.03
C LEU A 79 3.82 -0.40 17.07
N ALA A 80 3.36 -1.24 18.00
CA ALA A 80 1.95 -1.61 18.08
C ALA A 80 1.06 -0.40 18.40
N GLN A 81 1.51 0.48 19.31
CA GLN A 81 0.79 1.71 19.63
C GLN A 81 0.71 2.65 18.40
N ALA A 82 1.82 2.83 17.70
CA ALA A 82 1.85 3.66 16.49
C ALA A 82 0.95 3.10 15.38
N GLN A 83 0.97 1.78 15.18
CA GLN A 83 0.07 1.11 14.22
C GLN A 83 -1.41 1.31 14.60
N THR A 84 -1.76 1.28 15.89
CA THR A 84 -3.12 1.57 16.34
C THR A 84 -3.50 3.03 16.06
N GLN A 85 -2.64 3.99 16.38
CA GLN A 85 -2.89 5.41 16.10
C GLN A 85 -3.03 5.69 14.60
N TYR A 86 -2.21 5.02 13.80
CA TYR A 86 -2.31 5.12 12.35
C TYR A 86 -3.61 4.49 11.82
N ALA A 87 -4.00 3.33 12.35
CA ALA A 87 -5.29 2.71 12.03
C ALA A 87 -6.48 3.62 12.37
N ASP A 88 -6.42 4.34 13.50
CA ASP A 88 -7.46 5.30 13.89
C ASP A 88 -7.54 6.47 12.88
N ALA A 89 -6.40 6.99 12.42
CA ALA A 89 -6.35 8.05 11.41
C ALA A 89 -6.89 7.56 10.05
N ILE A 90 -6.53 6.36 9.61
CA ILE A 90 -7.07 5.73 8.39
C ILE A 90 -8.58 5.50 8.53
N CYS A 91 -9.04 4.96 9.66
CA CYS A 91 -10.46 4.74 9.93
C CYS A 91 -11.26 6.06 9.89
N TYR A 92 -10.72 7.12 10.51
CA TYR A 92 -11.30 8.46 10.44
C TYR A 92 -11.40 8.94 9.00
N ALA A 93 -10.31 8.89 8.24
CA ALA A 93 -10.27 9.30 6.84
C ALA A 93 -11.32 8.55 5.99
N LEU A 94 -11.39 7.23 6.13
CA LEU A 94 -12.31 6.38 5.38
C LEU A 94 -13.79 6.62 5.72
N LYS A 95 -14.11 7.00 6.97
CA LYS A 95 -15.48 7.32 7.39
C LYS A 95 -15.94 8.70 6.95
N GLN A 96 -15.03 9.63 6.74
CA GLN A 96 -15.32 11.00 6.32
C GLN A 96 -15.22 11.20 4.80
N ASN A 97 -14.71 10.21 4.06
CA ASN A 97 -14.33 10.34 2.66
C ASN A 97 -14.88 9.18 1.81
N ASP A 98 -15.49 9.53 0.68
CA ASP A 98 -15.89 8.57 -0.35
C ASP A 98 -14.78 8.33 -1.41
N GLY A 99 -13.75 9.17 -1.40
CA GLY A 99 -12.60 9.08 -2.29
C GLY A 99 -11.50 8.14 -1.79
N LEU A 100 -10.30 8.25 -2.37
CA LEU A 100 -9.17 7.39 -2.07
C LEU A 100 -8.35 7.91 -0.90
N VAL A 101 -8.08 7.08 0.10
CA VAL A 101 -7.10 7.35 1.14
C VAL A 101 -5.73 6.82 0.70
N ILE A 102 -4.69 7.62 0.86
CA ILE A 102 -3.31 7.28 0.51
C ILE A 102 -2.45 7.22 1.78
N GLY A 103 -1.93 6.05 2.08
CA GLY A 103 -0.92 5.86 3.11
C GLY A 103 0.48 6.17 2.60
N LEU A 104 1.20 7.04 3.29
CA LEU A 104 2.60 7.34 2.99
C LEU A 104 3.46 6.62 4.01
N GLY A 105 4.11 5.52 3.61
CA GLY A 105 4.79 4.62 4.51
C GLY A 105 6.21 5.03 4.83
N GLY A 106 6.57 4.62 6.02
CA GLY A 106 7.83 4.11 6.48
C GLY A 106 8.02 2.67 6.04
N GLY A 107 8.41 1.78 6.97
CA GLY A 107 8.55 0.35 6.68
C GLY A 107 7.21 -0.34 6.39
N HIS A 108 7.26 -1.54 5.79
CA HIS A 108 6.04 -2.24 5.37
C HIS A 108 5.16 -2.73 6.55
N GLU A 109 5.61 -2.57 7.79
CA GLU A 109 4.78 -2.70 8.98
C GLU A 109 3.56 -1.75 9.00
N ILE A 110 3.54 -0.71 8.14
CA ILE A 110 2.37 0.15 7.90
C ILE A 110 1.14 -0.68 7.52
N ALA A 111 1.32 -1.75 6.75
CA ALA A 111 0.22 -2.54 6.21
C ALA A 111 -0.69 -3.17 7.27
N TRP A 112 -0.16 -3.49 8.46
CA TRP A 112 -1.00 -3.92 9.57
C TRP A 112 -1.92 -2.81 10.07
N GLY A 113 -1.42 -1.58 10.22
CA GLY A 113 -2.25 -0.43 10.60
C GLY A 113 -3.25 -0.04 9.51
N SER A 114 -2.84 -0.07 8.24
CA SER A 114 -3.72 0.12 7.08
C SER A 114 -4.90 -0.85 7.08
N TYR A 115 -4.63 -2.15 7.22
CA TYR A 115 -5.68 -3.16 7.31
C TYR A 115 -6.62 -2.93 8.49
N GLN A 116 -6.08 -2.65 9.70
CA GLN A 116 -6.90 -2.35 10.88
C GLN A 116 -7.79 -1.14 10.65
N GLY A 117 -7.28 -0.09 10.01
CA GLY A 117 -8.06 1.11 9.66
C GLY A 117 -9.24 0.79 8.74
N VAL A 118 -9.02 0.01 7.68
CA VAL A 118 -10.10 -0.47 6.80
C VAL A 118 -11.07 -1.37 7.55
N PHE A 119 -10.58 -2.30 8.36
CA PHE A 119 -11.42 -3.20 9.16
C PHE A 119 -12.34 -2.45 10.14
N ASN A 120 -11.84 -1.39 10.77
CA ASN A 120 -12.60 -0.56 11.71
C ASN A 120 -13.56 0.43 11.02
N ALA A 121 -13.33 0.73 9.74
CA ALA A 121 -14.17 1.65 8.96
C ALA A 121 -15.29 0.95 8.20
N LYS A 122 -15.06 -0.29 7.74
CA LYS A 122 -15.98 -1.03 6.89
C LYS A 122 -17.29 -1.41 7.58
N PRO A 123 -18.38 -1.66 6.84
CA PRO A 123 -19.56 -2.35 7.35
C PRO A 123 -19.18 -3.74 7.93
N GLU A 124 -19.90 -4.20 8.96
CA GLU A 124 -19.58 -5.45 9.68
C GLU A 124 -19.47 -6.66 8.74
N SER A 125 -20.38 -6.77 7.78
CA SER A 125 -20.42 -7.88 6.80
C SER A 125 -19.46 -7.74 5.63
N ALA A 126 -18.81 -6.58 5.45
CA ALA A 126 -17.96 -6.34 4.30
C ALA A 126 -16.64 -7.14 4.37
N ARG A 127 -16.25 -7.72 3.25
CA ARG A 127 -15.04 -8.55 3.07
C ARG A 127 -13.93 -7.68 2.49
N ILE A 128 -12.76 -7.75 3.10
CA ILE A 128 -11.59 -6.98 2.67
C ILE A 128 -10.72 -7.85 1.77
N GLY A 129 -10.36 -7.34 0.59
CA GLY A 129 -9.29 -7.89 -0.24
C GLY A 129 -8.04 -7.03 -0.18
N ILE A 130 -6.88 -7.67 -0.17
CA ILE A 130 -5.58 -7.01 -0.15
C ILE A 130 -4.79 -7.43 -1.39
N ILE A 131 -4.28 -6.44 -2.13
CA ILE A 131 -3.34 -6.66 -3.22
C ILE A 131 -2.03 -5.97 -2.85
N ASN A 132 -0.97 -6.76 -2.74
CA ASN A 132 0.39 -6.32 -2.42
C ASN A 132 1.30 -6.47 -3.63
N PHE A 133 1.94 -5.39 -4.05
CA PHE A 133 3.05 -5.42 -4.99
C PHE A 133 4.35 -5.46 -4.19
N ASP A 134 5.02 -6.61 -4.18
CA ASP A 134 6.15 -6.85 -3.29
C ASP A 134 7.04 -8.00 -3.79
N ALA A 135 8.34 -7.86 -3.55
CA ALA A 135 9.27 -8.97 -3.74
C ALA A 135 9.17 -10.03 -2.62
N HIS A 136 8.51 -9.70 -1.50
CA HIS A 136 8.35 -10.52 -0.32
C HIS A 136 6.87 -10.85 -0.07
N PHE A 137 6.61 -11.99 0.58
CA PHE A 137 5.25 -12.32 1.04
C PHE A 137 4.81 -11.55 2.28
N ASP A 138 5.74 -11.11 3.10
CA ASP A 138 5.52 -10.52 4.42
C ASP A 138 4.58 -11.33 5.32
N LEU A 139 4.69 -12.66 5.19
CA LEU A 139 3.94 -13.70 5.91
C LEU A 139 4.79 -14.36 7.02
N ARG A 140 5.89 -13.72 7.45
CA ARG A 140 6.73 -14.26 8.53
C ARG A 140 5.93 -14.30 9.83
N LYS A 141 6.10 -15.38 10.59
CA LYS A 141 5.55 -15.48 11.93
C LYS A 141 6.27 -14.48 12.86
N PRO A 142 5.54 -13.62 13.61
CA PRO A 142 6.16 -12.76 14.63
C PRO A 142 7.00 -13.59 15.62
N SER A 143 8.26 -13.19 15.85
CA SER A 143 9.13 -13.91 16.81
C SER A 143 10.39 -13.08 17.19
N PRO A 144 10.51 -12.51 18.40
CA PRO A 144 9.43 -12.32 19.37
C PRO A 144 8.50 -11.17 19.00
N ASN A 145 8.98 -10.24 18.14
CA ASN A 145 8.28 -9.01 17.76
C ASN A 145 7.63 -9.14 16.38
N THR A 146 6.62 -8.34 16.15
CA THR A 146 6.15 -8.00 14.80
C THR A 146 7.21 -7.15 14.08
N SER A 147 7.23 -7.20 12.75
CA SER A 147 8.24 -6.50 11.94
C SER A 147 7.67 -6.12 10.57
N SER A 148 8.46 -5.47 9.72
CA SER A 148 8.09 -5.18 8.33
C SER A 148 7.79 -6.45 7.52
N GLY A 149 8.33 -7.59 7.89
CA GLY A 149 8.07 -8.89 7.23
C GLY A 149 6.91 -9.69 7.79
N THR A 150 6.07 -9.12 8.68
CA THR A 150 5.00 -9.87 9.37
C THR A 150 3.57 -9.36 9.16
N PRO A 151 3.29 -8.22 8.47
CA PRO A 151 1.97 -7.61 8.50
C PRO A 151 0.88 -8.54 7.97
N PHE A 152 1.10 -9.24 6.87
CA PHE A 152 0.06 -10.11 6.31
C PHE A 152 -0.10 -11.43 7.05
N ARG A 153 0.89 -11.84 7.84
CA ARG A 153 0.70 -12.90 8.83
C ARG A 153 -0.20 -12.43 9.97
N GLN A 154 -0.03 -11.20 10.44
CA GLN A 154 -0.92 -10.60 11.45
C GLN A 154 -2.36 -10.49 10.90
N VAL A 155 -2.53 -10.08 9.64
CA VAL A 155 -3.85 -10.06 8.98
C VAL A 155 -4.46 -11.46 8.92
N TYR A 156 -3.69 -12.48 8.50
CA TYR A 156 -4.17 -13.87 8.47
C TYR A 156 -4.64 -14.33 9.86
N ASP A 157 -3.80 -14.14 10.88
CA ASP A 157 -4.12 -14.55 12.25
C ASP A 157 -5.36 -13.80 12.78
N HIS A 158 -5.53 -12.51 12.42
CA HIS A 158 -6.71 -11.71 12.74
C HIS A 158 -7.97 -12.22 12.02
N CYS A 159 -7.88 -12.56 10.73
CA CYS A 159 -8.99 -13.16 9.99
C CYS A 159 -9.44 -14.48 10.64
N GLN A 160 -8.49 -15.34 11.07
CA GLN A 160 -8.82 -16.58 11.76
C GLN A 160 -9.54 -16.33 13.11
N LEU A 161 -9.10 -15.29 13.85
CA LEU A 161 -9.73 -14.93 15.13
C LEU A 161 -11.18 -14.43 14.98
N HIS A 162 -11.46 -13.73 13.88
CA HIS A 162 -12.78 -13.14 13.60
C HIS A 162 -13.66 -13.97 12.65
N ASP A 163 -13.22 -15.18 12.29
CA ASP A 163 -13.91 -16.07 11.34
C ASP A 163 -14.25 -15.35 10.01
N THR A 164 -13.30 -14.55 9.51
CA THR A 164 -13.42 -13.82 8.24
C THR A 164 -12.47 -14.38 7.18
N PRO A 165 -12.84 -14.34 5.90
CA PRO A 165 -11.96 -14.80 4.83
C PRO A 165 -10.66 -13.99 4.74
N PHE A 166 -9.54 -14.67 4.49
CA PHE A 166 -8.26 -14.05 4.19
C PHE A 166 -8.09 -13.93 2.67
N HIS A 167 -8.44 -12.76 2.12
CA HIS A 167 -8.28 -12.45 0.71
C HIS A 167 -6.99 -11.64 0.51
N TYR A 168 -5.91 -12.33 0.21
CA TYR A 168 -4.58 -11.72 0.01
C TYR A 168 -3.95 -12.20 -1.29
N ALA A 169 -3.52 -11.24 -2.11
CA ALA A 169 -2.76 -11.49 -3.33
C ALA A 169 -1.43 -10.72 -3.30
N CYS A 170 -0.30 -11.38 -3.63
CA CYS A 170 1.02 -10.78 -3.70
C CYS A 170 1.59 -10.90 -5.11
N LEU A 171 1.91 -9.77 -5.73
CA LEU A 171 2.39 -9.65 -7.09
C LEU A 171 3.85 -9.19 -7.12
N GLY A 172 4.73 -9.97 -7.71
CA GLY A 172 6.16 -9.67 -7.80
C GLY A 172 7.05 -10.51 -6.90
N VAL A 173 6.48 -11.56 -6.28
CA VAL A 173 7.20 -12.41 -5.32
C VAL A 173 8.49 -12.96 -5.90
N SER A 174 9.62 -12.63 -5.27
CA SER A 174 10.90 -13.18 -5.66
C SER A 174 11.19 -14.50 -4.96
N LYS A 175 11.39 -15.56 -5.74
CA LYS A 175 11.81 -16.85 -5.18
C LYS A 175 13.17 -16.78 -4.49
N ALA A 176 14.02 -15.84 -4.90
CA ALA A 176 15.33 -15.63 -4.30
C ALA A 176 15.27 -14.91 -2.93
N ALA A 177 14.14 -14.23 -2.63
CA ALA A 177 13.94 -13.45 -1.40
C ALA A 177 13.01 -14.13 -0.37
N ASN A 178 12.36 -15.24 -0.74
CA ASN A 178 11.41 -15.96 0.11
C ASN A 178 11.82 -17.43 0.33
N THR A 179 11.79 -17.85 1.58
CA THR A 179 12.15 -19.23 1.94
C THR A 179 11.06 -20.23 1.53
N PRO A 180 11.39 -21.53 1.36
CA PRO A 180 10.38 -22.56 1.10
C PRO A 180 9.25 -22.61 2.15
N ALA A 181 9.55 -22.27 3.41
CA ALA A 181 8.54 -22.23 4.47
C ALA A 181 7.49 -21.13 4.24
N LEU A 182 7.87 -19.97 3.66
CA LEU A 182 6.93 -18.91 3.29
C LEU A 182 6.04 -19.31 2.12
N PHE A 183 6.61 -19.98 1.10
CA PHE A 183 5.80 -20.56 0.01
C PHE A 183 4.80 -21.61 0.50
N ASN A 184 5.24 -22.48 1.42
CA ASN A 184 4.35 -23.46 2.02
C ASN A 184 3.22 -22.77 2.81
N PHE A 185 3.53 -21.74 3.58
CA PHE A 185 2.50 -21.00 4.30
C PHE A 185 1.57 -20.26 3.34
N ALA A 186 2.07 -19.60 2.31
CA ALA A 186 1.26 -18.95 1.28
C ALA A 186 0.25 -19.93 0.65
N ASN A 187 0.70 -21.14 0.30
CA ASN A 187 -0.17 -22.18 -0.27
C ASN A 187 -1.23 -22.66 0.73
N THR A 188 -0.88 -22.84 2.02
CA THR A 188 -1.84 -23.32 3.04
C THR A 188 -2.81 -22.24 3.51
N SER A 189 -2.45 -20.96 3.40
CA SER A 189 -3.30 -19.81 3.73
C SER A 189 -4.19 -19.34 2.56
N ASN A 190 -4.18 -20.04 1.42
CA ASN A 190 -4.83 -19.61 0.17
C ASN A 190 -4.37 -18.23 -0.33
N THR A 191 -3.14 -17.82 -0.01
CA THR A 191 -2.52 -16.62 -0.58
C THR A 191 -2.36 -16.79 -2.10
N ARG A 192 -2.89 -15.86 -2.86
CA ARG A 192 -2.67 -15.79 -4.31
C ARG A 192 -1.35 -15.09 -4.60
N TYR A 193 -0.57 -15.58 -5.55
CA TYR A 193 0.66 -14.87 -5.91
C TYR A 193 1.11 -15.12 -7.35
N LEU A 194 1.85 -14.15 -7.89
CA LEU A 194 2.65 -14.28 -9.10
C LEU A 194 4.09 -13.88 -8.78
N THR A 195 5.03 -14.65 -9.32
CA THR A 195 6.46 -14.36 -9.13
C THR A 195 6.90 -13.22 -10.04
N ASP A 196 7.99 -12.54 -9.66
CA ASP A 196 8.67 -11.54 -10.47
C ASP A 196 9.00 -12.06 -11.88
N VAL A 197 9.51 -13.30 -11.99
CA VAL A 197 9.79 -13.95 -13.27
C VAL A 197 8.52 -14.13 -14.13
N ALA A 198 7.41 -14.54 -13.51
CA ALA A 198 6.15 -14.73 -14.23
C ALA A 198 5.56 -13.40 -14.75
N LEU A 199 5.84 -12.29 -14.05
CA LEU A 199 5.36 -10.95 -14.40
C LEU A 199 6.29 -10.17 -15.34
N ASN A 200 7.50 -10.65 -15.58
CA ASN A 200 8.41 -10.08 -16.57
C ASN A 200 8.17 -10.62 -18.00
N ASP A 201 7.20 -11.50 -18.20
CA ASP A 201 6.70 -11.86 -19.53
C ASP A 201 5.63 -10.84 -19.97
N GLU A 202 6.05 -9.79 -20.66
CA GLU A 202 5.19 -8.67 -21.07
C GLU A 202 3.95 -9.09 -21.86
N SER A 203 4.05 -10.20 -22.60
CA SER A 203 2.94 -10.66 -23.46
C SER A 203 1.79 -11.29 -22.67
N LEU A 204 2.05 -11.82 -21.48
CA LEU A 204 1.09 -12.58 -20.69
C LEU A 204 0.84 -12.02 -19.29
N CYS A 205 1.61 -11.01 -18.86
CA CYS A 205 1.56 -10.54 -17.47
C CYS A 205 0.16 -10.05 -17.05
N MET A 206 -0.51 -9.24 -17.87
CA MET A 206 -1.85 -8.73 -17.55
C MET A 206 -2.92 -9.82 -17.59
N GLN A 207 -2.82 -10.78 -18.52
CA GLN A 207 -3.71 -11.94 -18.54
C GLN A 207 -3.56 -12.77 -17.26
N ARG A 208 -2.33 -13.05 -16.81
CA ARG A 208 -2.06 -13.78 -15.57
C ARG A 208 -2.57 -13.05 -14.33
N ILE A 209 -2.47 -11.71 -14.32
CA ILE A 209 -3.01 -10.88 -13.25
C ILE A 209 -4.54 -10.98 -13.21
N ASP A 210 -5.21 -10.85 -14.34
CA ASP A 210 -6.66 -10.97 -14.45
C ASP A 210 -7.13 -12.37 -13.97
N GLU A 211 -6.54 -13.44 -14.50
CA GLU A 211 -6.84 -14.81 -14.10
C GLU A 211 -6.68 -15.06 -12.59
N LEU A 212 -5.64 -14.43 -11.98
CA LEU A 212 -5.38 -14.55 -10.54
C LEU A 212 -6.35 -13.74 -9.68
N LEU A 213 -6.58 -12.48 -10.06
CA LEU A 213 -7.27 -11.49 -9.23
C LEU A 213 -8.79 -11.52 -9.40
N SER A 214 -9.32 -11.71 -10.61
CA SER A 214 -10.75 -11.61 -10.87
C SER A 214 -11.63 -12.51 -9.98
N PRO A 215 -11.25 -13.76 -9.63
CA PRO A 215 -12.03 -14.56 -8.69
C PRO A 215 -12.05 -13.95 -7.28
N MET A 216 -10.98 -13.32 -6.82
CA MET A 216 -10.92 -12.66 -5.52
C MET A 216 -11.69 -11.34 -5.52
N LEU A 217 -11.53 -10.53 -6.57
CA LEU A 217 -12.20 -9.24 -6.69
C LEU A 217 -13.73 -9.34 -6.73
N LYS A 218 -14.30 -10.45 -7.21
CA LYS A 218 -15.74 -10.73 -7.19
C LYS A 218 -16.24 -11.16 -5.81
N ASP A 219 -15.34 -11.47 -4.90
CA ASP A 219 -15.66 -12.02 -3.58
C ASP A 219 -15.34 -11.07 -2.43
N ILE A 220 -14.99 -9.82 -2.73
CA ILE A 220 -14.69 -8.76 -1.75
C ILE A 220 -15.62 -7.57 -1.91
N ASP A 221 -15.71 -6.74 -0.88
CA ASP A 221 -16.50 -5.52 -0.86
C ASP A 221 -15.60 -4.28 -0.73
N GLU A 222 -14.47 -4.39 -0.03
CA GLU A 222 -13.49 -3.33 0.20
C GLU A 222 -12.11 -3.78 -0.31
N LEU A 223 -11.47 -2.95 -1.14
CA LEU A 223 -10.13 -3.21 -1.63
C LEU A 223 -9.11 -2.29 -0.97
N TYR A 224 -8.04 -2.90 -0.44
CA TYR A 224 -6.82 -2.27 0.00
C TYR A 224 -5.66 -2.69 -0.91
N VAL A 225 -4.98 -1.71 -1.51
CA VAL A 225 -3.79 -1.93 -2.34
C VAL A 225 -2.57 -1.39 -1.59
N THR A 226 -1.50 -2.15 -1.54
CA THR A 226 -0.22 -1.72 -1.00
C THR A 226 0.90 -1.94 -1.99
N VAL A 227 1.81 -0.98 -2.08
CA VAL A 227 2.96 -1.04 -2.96
C VAL A 227 4.23 -0.93 -2.13
N CYS A 228 4.93 -2.04 -1.95
CA CYS A 228 6.29 -2.04 -1.44
C CYS A 228 7.24 -1.58 -2.53
N LEU A 229 8.03 -0.55 -2.27
CA LEU A 229 8.96 -0.01 -3.26
C LEU A 229 10.13 -0.97 -3.58
N ASP A 230 10.35 -2.00 -2.77
CA ASP A 230 11.31 -3.05 -3.07
C ASP A 230 10.83 -4.10 -4.08
N ALA A 231 9.54 -4.04 -4.49
CA ALA A 231 9.04 -4.79 -5.63
C ALA A 231 9.74 -4.41 -6.94
N PHE A 232 10.29 -3.19 -7.02
CA PHE A 232 10.93 -2.67 -8.22
C PHE A 232 12.42 -2.99 -8.28
N PRO A 233 13.03 -3.07 -9.49
CA PRO A 233 14.46 -3.23 -9.64
C PRO A 233 15.25 -2.16 -8.88
N ALA A 234 16.35 -2.52 -8.23
CA ALA A 234 17.24 -1.58 -7.52
C ALA A 234 17.74 -0.43 -8.41
N ALA A 235 17.77 -0.62 -9.73
CA ALA A 235 18.10 0.43 -10.69
C ALA A 235 17.02 1.53 -10.74
N GLN A 236 15.78 1.24 -10.39
CA GLN A 236 14.65 2.16 -10.39
C GLN A 236 14.29 2.63 -8.98
N ALA A 237 14.37 1.74 -7.98
CA ALA A 237 14.07 2.02 -6.59
C ALA A 237 15.23 1.58 -5.66
N PRO A 238 16.37 2.30 -5.65
CA PRO A 238 17.49 1.99 -4.75
C PRO A 238 17.22 2.32 -3.28
N GLY A 239 16.32 3.28 -3.02
CA GLY A 239 16.02 3.82 -1.68
C GLY A 239 15.02 2.96 -0.90
N VAL A 240 15.37 1.70 -0.65
CA VAL A 240 14.56 0.73 0.10
C VAL A 240 15.42 -0.09 1.05
N SER A 241 14.79 -0.81 1.98
CA SER A 241 15.51 -1.66 2.93
C SER A 241 16.15 -2.88 2.25
N ALA A 242 15.46 -3.55 1.34
CA ALA A 242 15.89 -4.77 0.68
C ALA A 242 15.77 -4.67 -0.85
N PRO A 243 16.73 -4.02 -1.55
CA PRO A 243 16.61 -3.78 -2.99
C PRO A 243 16.54 -5.07 -3.81
N SER A 244 15.58 -5.15 -4.73
CA SER A 244 15.41 -6.29 -5.64
C SER A 244 16.40 -6.26 -6.80
N ALA A 245 16.97 -7.41 -7.14
CA ALA A 245 17.85 -7.53 -8.29
C ALA A 245 17.07 -7.53 -9.63
N LEU A 246 15.92 -8.21 -9.67
CA LEU A 246 15.05 -8.30 -10.84
C LEU A 246 13.83 -7.38 -10.68
N GLY A 247 12.94 -7.69 -9.74
CA GLY A 247 11.72 -6.92 -9.50
C GLY A 247 10.72 -6.96 -10.65
N ILE A 248 9.69 -6.10 -10.57
CA ILE A 248 8.66 -5.91 -11.57
C ILE A 248 8.67 -4.50 -12.17
N SER A 249 8.12 -4.33 -13.36
CA SER A 249 8.09 -3.05 -14.04
C SER A 249 7.09 -2.08 -13.38
N PRO A 250 7.43 -0.78 -13.20
CA PRO A 250 6.46 0.24 -12.80
C PRO A 250 5.24 0.32 -13.73
N THR A 251 5.44 0.13 -15.03
CA THR A 251 4.35 0.13 -16.01
C THR A 251 3.35 -0.99 -15.73
N LEU A 252 3.82 -2.17 -15.31
CA LEU A 252 2.95 -3.27 -14.92
C LEU A 252 2.07 -2.89 -13.73
N VAL A 253 2.66 -2.27 -12.71
CA VAL A 253 1.91 -1.80 -11.53
C VAL A 253 0.88 -0.77 -11.94
N ILE A 254 1.25 0.24 -12.74
CA ILE A 254 0.33 1.26 -13.25
C ILE A 254 -0.84 0.62 -14.01
N ASN A 255 -0.57 -0.27 -14.96
CA ASN A 255 -1.61 -0.96 -15.72
C ASN A 255 -2.54 -1.77 -14.79
N THR A 256 -2.00 -2.37 -13.73
CA THR A 256 -2.80 -3.10 -12.74
C THR A 256 -3.66 -2.17 -11.90
N LEU A 257 -3.14 -0.99 -11.50
CA LEU A 257 -3.94 0.02 -10.77
C LEU A 257 -5.15 0.48 -11.61
N HIS A 258 -4.94 0.76 -12.91
CA HIS A 258 -6.04 1.10 -13.82
C HIS A 258 -7.01 -0.07 -14.02
N PHE A 259 -6.52 -1.31 -14.14
CA PHE A 259 -7.37 -2.50 -14.19
C PHE A 259 -8.26 -2.61 -12.95
N LEU A 260 -7.70 -2.40 -11.75
CA LEU A 260 -8.46 -2.46 -10.50
C LEU A 260 -9.53 -1.37 -10.44
N ALA A 261 -9.20 -0.12 -10.78
CA ALA A 261 -10.17 0.97 -10.81
C ALA A 261 -11.31 0.72 -11.81
N GLN A 262 -11.00 0.26 -13.01
CA GLN A 262 -11.97 -0.03 -14.07
C GLN A 262 -12.98 -1.12 -13.67
N HIS A 263 -12.56 -2.10 -12.87
CA HIS A 263 -13.41 -3.26 -12.53
C HIS A 263 -14.22 -3.10 -11.24
N GLN A 264 -14.08 -2.00 -10.49
CA GLN A 264 -14.83 -1.76 -9.26
C GLN A 264 -16.35 -1.95 -9.44
N ASN A 265 -16.92 -1.21 -10.39
CA ASN A 265 -18.35 -1.26 -10.64
C ASN A 265 -18.81 -2.63 -11.19
N THR A 266 -17.97 -3.29 -11.99
CA THR A 266 -18.29 -4.60 -12.59
C THR A 266 -18.30 -5.72 -11.56
N TYR A 267 -17.39 -5.69 -10.59
CA TYR A 267 -17.24 -6.74 -9.58
C TYR A 267 -17.88 -6.37 -8.23
N GLY A 268 -18.24 -5.09 -8.01
CA GLY A 268 -19.01 -4.65 -6.86
C GLY A 268 -18.19 -4.36 -5.61
N TYR A 269 -16.88 -4.09 -5.76
CA TYR A 269 -16.03 -3.64 -4.64
C TYR A 269 -15.73 -2.15 -4.73
N GLN A 270 -15.28 -1.57 -3.61
CA GLN A 270 -14.74 -0.21 -3.55
C GLN A 270 -13.24 -0.24 -3.23
N TRP A 271 -12.42 0.41 -4.03
CA TRP A 271 -11.01 0.62 -3.71
C TRP A 271 -10.85 1.82 -2.79
N ARG A 272 -10.65 1.55 -1.49
CA ARG A 272 -10.72 2.55 -0.44
C ARG A 272 -9.36 3.08 0.01
N LEU A 273 -8.33 2.25 -0.02
CA LEU A 273 -7.01 2.56 0.50
C LEU A 273 -5.92 2.10 -0.46
N CYS A 274 -4.94 2.98 -0.67
CA CYS A 274 -3.67 2.63 -1.28
C CYS A 274 -2.54 3.13 -0.39
N ASP A 275 -1.57 2.29 -0.02
CA ASP A 275 -0.35 2.80 0.60
C ASP A 275 0.90 2.45 -0.20
N VAL A 276 1.96 3.23 0.06
CA VAL A 276 3.28 3.01 -0.51
C VAL A 276 4.27 2.90 0.64
N ALA A 277 5.00 1.79 0.70
CA ALA A 277 5.88 1.43 1.80
C ALA A 277 7.35 1.30 1.39
N GLU A 278 8.23 1.28 2.37
CA GLU A 278 9.69 1.05 2.25
C GLU A 278 10.47 2.20 1.60
N MET A 279 9.89 3.42 1.51
CA MET A 279 10.67 4.57 1.07
C MET A 279 11.76 4.92 2.08
N ASN A 280 13.03 4.72 1.70
CA ASN A 280 14.19 5.01 2.55
C ASN A 280 15.10 6.07 1.90
N PRO A 281 14.95 7.36 2.27
CA PRO A 281 15.71 8.44 1.65
C PRO A 281 17.23 8.34 1.86
N ASN A 282 17.70 7.64 2.90
CA ASN A 282 19.13 7.47 3.19
C ASN A 282 19.87 6.66 2.12
N TYR A 283 19.13 5.88 1.35
CA TYR A 283 19.67 5.02 0.28
C TYR A 283 19.16 5.42 -1.09
N ASP A 284 18.35 6.48 -1.17
CA ASP A 284 17.84 6.98 -2.45
C ASP A 284 18.91 7.79 -3.19
N ILE A 285 18.86 7.76 -4.52
CA ILE A 285 19.78 8.45 -5.41
C ILE A 285 18.95 9.40 -6.27
N ASP A 286 19.24 10.70 -6.22
CA ASP A 286 18.54 11.76 -6.97
C ASP A 286 17.01 11.75 -6.75
N SER A 287 16.57 11.33 -5.57
CA SER A 287 15.15 11.14 -5.23
C SER A 287 14.42 10.23 -6.22
N ARG A 288 15.09 9.25 -6.79
CA ARG A 288 14.57 8.35 -7.82
C ARG A 288 13.45 7.50 -7.28
N THR A 289 13.64 6.91 -6.09
CA THR A 289 12.65 6.08 -5.41
C THR A 289 11.46 6.93 -4.95
N ALA A 290 11.71 8.11 -4.37
CA ALA A 290 10.65 9.03 -3.96
C ALA A 290 9.80 9.52 -5.15
N LYS A 291 10.44 9.80 -6.31
CA LYS A 291 9.74 10.17 -7.55
C LYS A 291 8.92 9.02 -8.11
N LEU A 292 9.41 7.78 -7.99
CA LEU A 292 8.65 6.60 -8.37
C LEU A 292 7.41 6.44 -7.48
N ALA A 293 7.58 6.54 -6.15
CA ALA A 293 6.48 6.51 -5.20
C ALA A 293 5.41 7.58 -5.52
N ALA A 294 5.85 8.83 -5.75
CA ALA A 294 4.97 9.93 -6.12
C ALA A 294 4.23 9.67 -7.45
N ARG A 295 4.92 9.05 -8.43
CA ARG A 295 4.28 8.70 -9.70
C ARG A 295 3.22 7.61 -9.52
N LEU A 296 3.46 6.61 -8.69
CA LEU A 296 2.48 5.54 -8.43
C LEU A 296 1.25 6.07 -7.69
N ILE A 297 1.44 6.98 -6.73
CA ILE A 297 0.33 7.68 -6.07
C ILE A 297 -0.48 8.51 -7.07
N PHE A 298 0.20 9.25 -7.94
CA PHE A 298 -0.46 10.00 -9.01
C PHE A 298 -1.33 9.08 -9.87
N GLU A 299 -0.79 7.93 -10.31
CA GLU A 299 -1.52 6.97 -11.14
C GLU A 299 -2.68 6.30 -10.41
N ALA A 300 -2.55 6.03 -9.09
CA ALA A 300 -3.67 5.51 -8.30
C ALA A 300 -4.83 6.53 -8.23
N VAL A 301 -4.51 7.80 -8.03
CA VAL A 301 -5.51 8.89 -8.05
C VAL A 301 -6.13 9.05 -9.43
N ASP A 302 -5.31 9.00 -10.49
CA ASP A 302 -5.79 9.12 -11.87
C ASP A 302 -6.71 7.95 -12.26
N ALA A 303 -6.33 6.74 -11.88
CA ALA A 303 -7.13 5.54 -12.14
C ALA A 303 -8.52 5.63 -11.50
N ILE A 304 -8.60 6.01 -10.22
CA ILE A 304 -9.88 6.19 -9.52
C ILE A 304 -10.69 7.32 -10.15
N SER A 305 -10.06 8.49 -10.37
CA SER A 305 -10.77 9.68 -10.88
C SER A 305 -11.26 9.55 -12.33
N SER A 306 -10.69 8.63 -13.10
CA SER A 306 -11.08 8.37 -14.49
C SER A 306 -12.27 7.40 -14.61
N HIS A 307 -12.64 6.71 -13.52
CA HIS A 307 -13.68 5.67 -13.50
C HIS A 307 -14.80 5.92 -12.50
N THR A 308 -14.76 7.05 -11.77
CA THR A 308 -15.85 7.62 -10.97
C THR A 308 -16.58 8.69 -11.77
#